data_ff162ef0820efe09c454b9c7579fb063
#
_entry.id   ff162ef0820efe09c454b9c7579fb063
#
_cell.length_a   1.000
_cell.length_b   1.000
_cell.length_c   1.000
_cell.angle_alpha   90.00
_cell.angle_beta   90.00
_cell.angle_gamma   90.00
#
_symmetry.space_group_name_H-M   'P 1'
#
loop_
_entity.id
_entity.type
_entity.pdbx_description
1 polymer ?
#
loop_
_entity_poly.entity_id
_entity_poly.type
_entity_poly.pdbx_seq_one_letter_code
_entity_poly.pdbx_strand_id
1 'polypeptide(L)'
;MEQSAVVTKTREGKRSKMWIVFVIGAVLAWGVYGPALHKGQTELGNPLKALLCVGFAYFLIGVLVPVAGLSSQGGLGGFNAGGSVWSVIGGVLGAVGAVCIIWAFKTGGLPSYVMPLVFGGAPLVNVMVSMAMHPPKNAPHPLLYVGFLLVALGGGIVLYYKPT
;
A
#
# COMPACT_ATOMS: atom_id res chain seq x y z
N MET A 1 28.62 31.82 -9.08
CA MET A 1 28.24 30.53 -9.69
C MET A 1 28.27 29.35 -8.69
N GLU A 2 29.23 29.30 -7.78
CA GLU A 2 29.44 28.21 -6.82
C GLU A 2 28.30 28.07 -5.76
N GLN A 3 27.81 29.18 -5.24
CA GLN A 3 26.70 29.19 -4.29
C GLN A 3 25.37 28.64 -4.88
N SER A 4 25.11 28.87 -6.16
CA SER A 4 23.94 28.38 -6.85
C SER A 4 23.99 26.84 -7.01
N ALA A 5 25.15 26.28 -7.30
CA ALA A 5 25.36 24.84 -7.44
C ALA A 5 25.23 24.10 -6.09
N VAL A 6 25.71 24.70 -5.00
CA VAL A 6 25.60 24.14 -3.64
C VAL A 6 24.12 24.09 -3.19
N VAL A 7 23.37 25.17 -3.43
CA VAL A 7 21.94 25.24 -3.08
C VAL A 7 21.12 24.22 -3.89
N THR A 8 21.43 24.05 -5.17
CA THR A 8 20.74 23.06 -6.03
C THR A 8 21.01 21.63 -5.54
N LYS A 9 22.27 21.29 -5.24
CA LYS A 9 22.69 19.97 -4.74
C LYS A 9 22.06 19.63 -3.38
N THR A 10 21.92 20.64 -2.51
CA THR A 10 21.27 20.46 -1.20
C THR A 10 19.74 20.25 -1.33
N ARG A 11 19.10 20.93 -2.28
CA ARG A 11 17.67 20.75 -2.58
C ARG A 11 17.41 19.38 -3.22
N GLU A 12 18.26 18.92 -4.12
CA GLU A 12 18.17 17.58 -4.72
C GLU A 12 18.37 16.47 -3.67
N GLY A 13 19.35 16.60 -2.80
CA GLY A 13 19.59 15.66 -1.70
C GLY A 13 18.43 15.60 -0.69
N LYS A 14 17.76 16.71 -0.42
CA LYS A 14 16.58 16.78 0.45
C LYS A 14 15.35 16.18 -0.22
N ARG A 15 15.15 16.42 -1.52
CA ARG A 15 14.07 15.87 -2.32
C ARG A 15 14.24 14.36 -2.53
N SER A 16 15.49 13.91 -2.72
CA SER A 16 15.85 12.49 -2.87
C SER A 16 15.54 11.62 -1.65
N LYS A 17 15.38 12.19 -0.45
CA LYS A 17 15.09 11.44 0.79
C LYS A 17 13.66 11.61 1.28
N MET A 18 12.89 12.54 0.73
CA MET A 18 11.54 12.84 1.21
C MET A 18 10.55 11.69 0.97
N TRP A 19 10.73 10.91 -0.09
CA TRP A 19 9.89 9.74 -0.36
C TRP A 19 9.95 8.69 0.78
N ILE A 20 11.10 8.59 1.49
CA ILE A 20 11.28 7.67 2.62
C ILE A 20 10.31 8.01 3.76
N VAL A 21 10.07 9.31 4.02
CA VAL A 21 9.14 9.77 5.05
C VAL A 21 7.71 9.28 4.74
N PHE A 22 7.31 9.37 3.47
CA PHE A 22 6.00 8.86 3.03
C PHE A 22 5.92 7.34 3.09
N VAL A 23 7.00 6.63 2.78
CA VAL A 23 7.08 5.17 2.96
C VAL A 23 6.92 4.78 4.43
N ILE A 24 7.63 5.46 5.33
CA ILE A 24 7.49 5.21 6.78
C ILE A 24 6.05 5.49 7.23
N GLY A 25 5.45 6.60 6.78
CA GLY A 25 4.05 6.91 7.05
C GLY A 25 3.10 5.80 6.58
N ALA A 26 3.29 5.28 5.37
CA ALA A 26 2.51 4.16 4.84
C ALA A 26 2.71 2.87 5.65
N VAL A 27 3.96 2.55 6.03
CA VAL A 27 4.27 1.38 6.87
C VAL A 27 3.58 1.46 8.22
N LEU A 28 3.62 2.62 8.87
CA LEU A 28 2.96 2.83 10.17
C LEU A 28 1.44 2.74 10.04
N ALA A 29 0.85 3.44 9.06
CA ALA A 29 -0.59 3.43 8.85
C ALA A 29 -1.11 2.02 8.53
N TRP A 30 -0.48 1.32 7.63
CA TRP A 30 -0.88 -0.03 7.24
C TRP A 30 -0.49 -1.10 8.27
N GLY A 31 0.58 -0.87 9.05
CA GLY A 31 0.95 -1.74 10.16
C GLY A 31 -0.09 -1.75 11.27
N VAL A 32 -0.71 -0.61 11.57
CA VAL A 32 -1.80 -0.51 12.56
C VAL A 32 -3.16 -0.89 11.97
N TYR A 33 -3.31 -0.84 10.63
CA TYR A 33 -4.58 -1.12 9.95
C TYR A 33 -5.19 -2.48 10.31
N GLY A 34 -4.39 -3.55 10.27
CA GLY A 34 -4.88 -4.90 10.55
C GLY A 34 -5.46 -5.07 11.95
N PRO A 35 -4.72 -4.74 13.02
CA PRO A 35 -5.24 -4.78 14.38
C PRO A 35 -6.47 -3.91 14.60
N ALA A 36 -6.49 -2.68 14.07
CA ALA A 36 -7.63 -1.77 14.18
C ALA A 36 -8.89 -2.33 13.50
N LEU A 37 -8.71 -2.83 12.26
CA LEU A 37 -9.79 -3.43 11.49
C LEU A 37 -10.35 -4.69 12.18
N HIS A 38 -9.48 -5.56 12.68
CA HIS A 38 -9.88 -6.78 13.39
C HIS A 38 -10.68 -6.45 14.64
N LYS A 39 -10.22 -5.48 15.44
CA LYS A 39 -10.95 -5.00 16.62
C LYS A 39 -12.33 -4.48 16.23
N GLY A 40 -12.42 -3.57 15.26
CA GLY A 40 -13.70 -3.03 14.77
C GLY A 40 -14.63 -4.11 14.25
N GLN A 41 -14.11 -5.09 13.49
CA GLN A 41 -14.89 -6.21 12.98
C GLN A 41 -15.46 -7.10 14.11
N THR A 42 -14.66 -7.35 15.14
CA THR A 42 -15.08 -8.14 16.32
C THR A 42 -16.17 -7.42 17.09
N GLU A 43 -16.00 -6.12 17.36
CA GLU A 43 -17.00 -5.32 18.09
C GLU A 43 -18.31 -5.17 17.31
N LEU A 44 -18.26 -5.00 16.00
CA LEU A 44 -19.44 -4.91 15.14
C LEU A 44 -20.13 -6.25 14.92
N GLY A 45 -19.46 -7.37 15.19
CA GLY A 45 -19.98 -8.73 15.03
C GLY A 45 -20.33 -9.10 13.58
N ASN A 46 -19.96 -8.25 12.59
CA ASN A 46 -20.32 -8.46 11.20
C ASN A 46 -19.26 -7.87 10.27
N PRO A 47 -18.67 -8.70 9.38
CA PRO A 47 -17.62 -8.24 8.45
C PRO A 47 -18.11 -7.20 7.44
N LEU A 48 -19.38 -7.26 7.02
CA LEU A 48 -19.94 -6.27 6.08
C LEU A 48 -20.10 -4.90 6.71
N LYS A 49 -20.43 -4.83 8.02
CA LYS A 49 -20.45 -3.55 8.76
C LYS A 49 -19.07 -2.95 8.85
N ALA A 50 -18.04 -3.77 9.13
CA ALA A 50 -16.65 -3.30 9.15
C ALA A 50 -16.21 -2.79 7.76
N LEU A 51 -16.54 -3.53 6.68
CA LEU A 51 -16.27 -3.12 5.32
C LEU A 51 -16.94 -1.80 4.95
N LEU A 52 -18.19 -1.59 5.39
CA LEU A 52 -18.91 -0.32 5.16
C LEU A 52 -18.20 0.85 5.84
N CYS A 53 -17.72 0.68 7.07
CA CYS A 53 -16.94 1.69 7.79
C CYS A 53 -15.62 2.00 7.06
N VAL A 54 -14.92 0.99 6.56
CA VAL A 54 -13.69 1.16 5.76
C VAL A 54 -13.99 1.92 4.47
N GLY A 55 -15.07 1.56 3.77
CA GLY A 55 -15.50 2.26 2.56
C GLY A 55 -15.82 3.73 2.81
N PHE A 56 -16.51 4.03 3.92
CA PHE A 56 -16.78 5.40 4.32
C PHE A 56 -15.50 6.20 4.63
N ALA A 57 -14.55 5.60 5.34
CA ALA A 57 -13.25 6.24 5.61
C ALA A 57 -12.48 6.52 4.31
N TYR A 58 -12.48 5.58 3.37
CA TYR A 58 -11.86 5.77 2.05
C TYR A 58 -12.56 6.86 1.23
N PHE A 59 -13.89 6.96 1.32
CA PHE A 59 -14.63 8.07 0.69
C PHE A 59 -14.21 9.41 1.28
N LEU A 60 -14.14 9.55 2.59
CA LEU A 60 -13.75 10.80 3.25
C LEU A 60 -12.34 11.23 2.83
N ILE A 61 -11.37 10.31 2.89
CA ILE A 61 -9.98 10.64 2.61
C ILE A 61 -9.69 10.62 1.11
N GLY A 62 -10.19 9.62 0.37
CA GLY A 62 -9.88 9.42 -1.04
C GLY A 62 -10.69 10.31 -2.00
N VAL A 63 -11.76 10.94 -1.54
CA VAL A 63 -12.58 11.85 -2.35
C VAL A 63 -12.52 13.28 -1.83
N LEU A 64 -12.84 13.51 -0.55
CA LEU A 64 -12.95 14.89 -0.05
C LEU A 64 -11.59 15.59 0.01
N VAL A 65 -10.52 14.90 0.40
CA VAL A 65 -9.18 15.49 0.45
C VAL A 65 -8.67 15.90 -0.95
N PRO A 66 -8.72 15.02 -1.97
CA PRO A 66 -8.33 15.40 -3.33
C PRO A 66 -9.22 16.50 -3.90
N VAL A 67 -10.53 16.47 -3.68
CA VAL A 67 -11.44 17.54 -4.15
C VAL A 67 -11.07 18.90 -3.56
N ALA A 68 -10.82 18.96 -2.26
CA ALA A 68 -10.39 20.19 -1.61
C ALA A 68 -9.01 20.67 -2.14
N GLY A 69 -8.07 19.72 -2.33
CA GLY A 69 -6.74 20.02 -2.87
C GLY A 69 -6.78 20.51 -4.31
N LEU A 70 -7.57 19.87 -5.18
CA LEU A 70 -7.71 20.27 -6.58
C LEU A 70 -8.44 21.60 -6.73
N SER A 71 -9.45 21.86 -5.90
CA SER A 71 -10.14 23.13 -5.89
C SER A 71 -9.20 24.32 -5.60
N SER A 72 -8.19 24.11 -4.74
CA SER A 72 -7.16 25.12 -4.46
C SER A 72 -6.11 25.26 -5.57
N GLN A 73 -6.02 24.30 -6.50
CA GLN A 73 -5.05 24.25 -7.60
C GLN A 73 -5.64 24.66 -8.97
N GLY A 74 -6.87 25.17 -9.01
CA GLY A 74 -7.50 25.62 -10.25
C GLY A 74 -8.66 24.77 -10.74
N GLY A 75 -9.10 23.77 -9.96
CA GLY A 75 -10.32 23.01 -10.21
C GLY A 75 -10.15 21.54 -10.58
N LEU A 76 -11.28 20.90 -10.88
CA LEU A 76 -11.40 19.45 -11.14
C LEU A 76 -11.19 19.07 -12.63
N GLY A 77 -10.59 19.94 -13.44
CA GLY A 77 -10.33 19.67 -14.85
C GLY A 77 -9.09 18.82 -15.10
N GLY A 78 -8.88 18.41 -16.38
CA GLY A 78 -7.64 17.77 -16.82
C GLY A 78 -7.56 16.24 -16.65
N PHE A 79 -8.65 15.57 -16.33
CA PHE A 79 -8.68 14.10 -16.30
C PHE A 79 -8.58 13.52 -17.71
N ASN A 80 -7.62 12.62 -17.94
CA ASN A 80 -7.56 11.83 -19.17
C ASN A 80 -8.14 10.42 -18.90
N ALA A 81 -8.78 9.84 -19.92
CA ALA A 81 -9.48 8.56 -19.78
C ALA A 81 -8.55 7.41 -19.36
N GLY A 82 -7.35 7.33 -19.96
CA GLY A 82 -6.39 6.26 -19.65
C GLY A 82 -5.94 6.29 -18.19
N GLY A 83 -5.48 7.45 -17.71
CA GLY A 83 -5.07 7.63 -16.32
C GLY A 83 -6.20 7.37 -15.32
N SER A 84 -7.42 7.84 -15.65
CA SER A 84 -8.61 7.62 -14.82
C SER A 84 -8.95 6.13 -14.70
N VAL A 85 -8.96 5.39 -15.81
CA VAL A 85 -9.25 3.94 -15.82
C VAL A 85 -8.22 3.17 -14.98
N TRP A 86 -6.93 3.42 -15.17
CA TRP A 86 -5.90 2.75 -14.38
C TRP A 86 -5.98 3.07 -12.89
N SER A 87 -6.30 4.31 -12.54
CA SER A 87 -6.48 4.72 -11.14
C SER A 87 -7.69 4.04 -10.50
N VAL A 88 -8.81 3.91 -11.25
CA VAL A 88 -10.00 3.18 -10.78
C VAL A 88 -9.68 1.70 -10.59
N ILE A 89 -8.99 1.07 -11.54
CA ILE A 89 -8.56 -0.34 -11.41
C ILE A 89 -7.71 -0.51 -10.13
N GLY A 90 -6.75 0.36 -9.90
CA GLY A 90 -5.95 0.35 -8.67
C GLY A 90 -6.80 0.47 -7.40
N GLY A 91 -7.78 1.37 -7.39
CA GLY A 91 -8.74 1.53 -6.30
C GLY A 91 -9.59 0.27 -6.05
N VAL A 92 -10.10 -0.35 -7.13
CA VAL A 92 -10.87 -1.61 -7.05
C VAL A 92 -10.02 -2.74 -6.47
N LEU A 93 -8.77 -2.89 -6.93
CA LEU A 93 -7.85 -3.91 -6.39
C LEU A 93 -7.56 -3.69 -4.90
N GLY A 94 -7.39 -2.44 -4.47
CA GLY A 94 -7.25 -2.10 -3.06
C GLY A 94 -8.49 -2.47 -2.22
N ALA A 95 -9.68 -2.19 -2.74
CA ALA A 95 -10.94 -2.54 -2.09
C ALA A 95 -11.13 -4.06 -2.00
N VAL A 96 -10.85 -4.81 -3.07
CA VAL A 96 -10.87 -6.28 -3.08
C VAL A 96 -9.89 -6.84 -2.05
N GLY A 97 -8.69 -6.28 -1.94
CA GLY A 97 -7.72 -6.65 -0.90
C GLY A 97 -8.27 -6.46 0.51
N ALA A 98 -8.95 -5.34 0.78
CA ALA A 98 -9.61 -5.10 2.08
C ALA A 98 -10.71 -6.13 2.37
N VAL A 99 -11.53 -6.49 1.37
CA VAL A 99 -12.52 -7.57 1.48
C VAL A 99 -11.84 -8.88 1.86
N CYS A 100 -10.78 -9.28 1.16
CA CYS A 100 -10.05 -10.52 1.44
C CYS A 100 -9.50 -10.54 2.88
N ILE A 101 -8.94 -9.45 3.38
CA ILE A 101 -8.42 -9.34 4.75
C ILE A 101 -9.56 -9.50 5.77
N ILE A 102 -10.69 -8.81 5.56
CA ILE A 102 -11.87 -8.89 6.44
C ILE A 102 -12.40 -10.33 6.51
N TRP A 103 -12.44 -11.03 5.37
CA TRP A 103 -12.87 -12.44 5.32
C TRP A 103 -11.83 -13.39 5.94
N ALA A 104 -10.54 -13.12 5.77
CA ALA A 104 -9.48 -13.85 6.46
C ALA A 104 -9.66 -13.78 7.99
N PHE A 105 -9.95 -12.60 8.52
CA PHE A 105 -10.23 -12.43 9.96
C PHE A 105 -11.53 -13.14 10.37
N LYS A 106 -12.59 -13.08 9.55
CA LYS A 106 -13.85 -13.80 9.81
C LYS A 106 -13.65 -15.31 9.90
N THR A 107 -12.74 -15.87 9.11
CA THR A 107 -12.46 -17.31 9.05
C THR A 107 -11.38 -17.78 10.02
N GLY A 108 -11.05 -16.96 11.01
CA GLY A 108 -10.14 -17.32 12.12
C GLY A 108 -8.70 -16.84 11.94
N GLY A 109 -8.41 -16.05 10.90
CA GLY A 109 -7.11 -15.39 10.77
C GLY A 109 -6.92 -14.30 11.82
N LEU A 110 -5.75 -14.23 12.45
CA LEU A 110 -5.40 -13.14 13.36
C LEU A 110 -4.47 -12.14 12.67
N PRO A 111 -4.54 -10.84 13.05
CA PRO A 111 -3.67 -9.80 12.47
C PRO A 111 -2.18 -10.12 12.59
N SER A 112 -1.78 -10.82 13.66
CA SER A 112 -0.38 -11.16 13.95
C SER A 112 0.29 -12.02 12.87
N TYR A 113 -0.48 -12.78 12.08
CA TYR A 113 0.08 -13.56 10.97
C TYR A 113 -0.56 -13.25 9.61
N VAL A 114 -1.83 -12.84 9.55
CA VAL A 114 -2.47 -12.43 8.30
C VAL A 114 -1.75 -11.22 7.69
N MET A 115 -1.48 -10.19 8.50
CA MET A 115 -0.85 -8.98 7.98
C MET A 115 0.60 -9.19 7.52
N PRO A 116 1.49 -9.88 8.28
CA PRO A 116 2.80 -10.24 7.76
C PRO A 116 2.77 -11.03 6.46
N LEU A 117 1.82 -11.94 6.28
CA LEU A 117 1.66 -12.71 5.04
C LEU A 117 1.23 -11.83 3.87
N VAL A 118 0.25 -10.95 4.08
CA VAL A 118 -0.22 -10.00 3.06
C VAL A 118 0.91 -9.05 2.67
N PHE A 119 1.57 -8.42 3.64
CA PHE A 119 2.64 -7.46 3.36
C PHE A 119 3.96 -8.09 2.94
N GLY A 120 4.18 -9.36 3.25
CA GLY A 120 5.29 -10.13 2.69
C GLY A 120 5.01 -10.58 1.26
N GLY A 121 3.80 -11.05 0.98
CA GLY A 121 3.42 -11.56 -0.34
C GLY A 121 3.12 -10.47 -1.38
N ALA A 122 2.40 -9.42 -0.99
CA ALA A 122 2.00 -8.36 -1.92
C ALA A 122 3.19 -7.67 -2.62
N PRO A 123 4.32 -7.36 -1.98
CA PRO A 123 5.50 -6.82 -2.66
C PRO A 123 6.06 -7.75 -3.74
N LEU A 124 6.02 -9.07 -3.55
CA LEU A 124 6.49 -10.02 -4.56
C LEU A 124 5.62 -9.95 -5.82
N VAL A 125 4.29 -9.98 -5.64
CA VAL A 125 3.34 -9.82 -6.75
C VAL A 125 3.53 -8.45 -7.43
N ASN A 126 3.68 -7.38 -6.64
CA ASN A 126 3.89 -6.03 -7.16
C ASN A 126 5.14 -5.94 -8.04
N VAL A 127 6.27 -6.52 -7.61
CA VAL A 127 7.51 -6.50 -8.40
C VAL A 127 7.35 -7.33 -9.67
N MET A 128 6.75 -8.52 -9.61
CA MET A 128 6.51 -9.35 -10.80
C MET A 128 5.66 -8.62 -11.84
N VAL A 129 4.55 -8.02 -11.42
CA VAL A 129 3.67 -7.24 -12.30
C VAL A 129 4.37 -5.99 -12.83
N SER A 130 5.09 -5.26 -11.96
CA SER A 130 5.82 -4.05 -12.37
C SER A 130 6.91 -4.35 -13.39
N MET A 131 7.65 -5.45 -13.21
CA MET A 131 8.68 -5.87 -14.18
C MET A 131 8.08 -6.35 -15.51
N ALA A 132 6.87 -6.94 -15.48
CA ALA A 132 6.16 -7.33 -16.70
C ALA A 132 5.63 -6.10 -17.46
N MET A 133 5.10 -5.09 -16.74
CA MET A 133 4.57 -3.85 -17.35
C MET A 133 5.67 -2.86 -17.76
N HIS A 134 6.76 -2.82 -17.02
CA HIS A 134 7.89 -1.92 -17.21
C HIS A 134 9.20 -2.71 -17.11
N PRO A 135 9.59 -3.44 -18.18
CA PRO A 135 10.82 -4.21 -18.16
C PRO A 135 12.02 -3.32 -17.80
N PRO A 136 12.86 -3.75 -16.85
CA PRO A 136 14.03 -2.98 -16.47
C PRO A 136 15.00 -2.84 -17.64
N LYS A 137 15.58 -1.65 -17.82
CA LYS A 137 16.56 -1.38 -18.90
C LYS A 137 17.84 -2.22 -18.77
N ASN A 138 18.20 -2.58 -17.55
CA ASN A 138 19.35 -3.44 -17.23
C ASN A 138 18.86 -4.68 -16.49
N ALA A 139 19.55 -5.81 -16.65
CA ALA A 139 19.23 -7.03 -15.90
C ALA A 139 19.26 -6.77 -14.39
N PRO A 140 18.22 -7.15 -13.64
CA PRO A 140 18.17 -6.95 -12.19
C PRO A 140 19.34 -7.69 -11.51
N HIS A 141 19.88 -7.09 -10.46
CA HIS A 141 20.96 -7.71 -9.70
C HIS A 141 20.50 -9.04 -9.08
N PRO A 142 21.28 -10.14 -9.13
CA PRO A 142 20.88 -11.45 -8.62
C PRO A 142 20.41 -11.45 -7.15
N LEU A 143 20.96 -10.57 -6.31
CA LEU A 143 20.53 -10.41 -4.91
C LEU A 143 19.08 -9.95 -4.76
N LEU A 144 18.49 -9.35 -5.79
CA LEU A 144 17.05 -9.03 -5.79
C LEU A 144 16.21 -10.31 -5.67
N TYR A 145 16.54 -11.34 -6.44
CA TYR A 145 15.84 -12.62 -6.42
C TYR A 145 16.07 -13.38 -5.09
N VAL A 146 17.28 -13.25 -4.51
CA VAL A 146 17.55 -13.75 -3.16
C VAL A 146 16.65 -13.06 -2.13
N GLY A 147 16.47 -11.74 -2.24
CA GLY A 147 15.53 -10.99 -1.40
C GLY A 147 14.10 -11.52 -1.51
N PHE A 148 13.62 -11.81 -2.71
CA PHE A 148 12.28 -12.39 -2.91
C PHE A 148 12.14 -13.76 -2.27
N LEU A 149 13.17 -14.62 -2.42
CA LEU A 149 13.20 -15.94 -1.78
C LEU A 149 13.13 -15.82 -0.25
N LEU A 150 13.89 -14.90 0.35
CA LEU A 150 13.87 -14.67 1.79
C LEU A 150 12.50 -14.18 2.28
N VAL A 151 11.80 -13.32 1.53
CA VAL A 151 10.44 -12.90 1.87
C VAL A 151 9.47 -14.09 1.82
N ALA A 152 9.54 -14.92 0.78
CA ALA A 152 8.70 -16.11 0.65
C ALA A 152 8.96 -17.11 1.78
N LEU A 153 10.21 -17.38 2.11
CA LEU A 153 10.61 -18.26 3.23
C LEU A 153 10.13 -17.68 4.56
N GLY A 154 10.30 -16.38 4.79
CA GLY A 154 9.80 -15.71 5.98
C GLY A 154 8.29 -15.86 6.15
N GLY A 155 7.53 -15.73 5.08
CA GLY A 155 6.09 -16.00 5.05
C GLY A 155 5.75 -17.44 5.41
N GLY A 156 6.49 -18.40 4.87
CA GLY A 156 6.36 -19.83 5.21
C GLY A 156 6.61 -20.11 6.68
N ILE A 157 7.65 -19.50 7.26
CA ILE A 157 7.96 -19.62 8.70
C ILE A 157 6.82 -19.04 9.56
N VAL A 158 6.30 -17.88 9.21
CA VAL A 158 5.15 -17.27 9.91
C VAL A 158 3.93 -18.18 9.89
N LEU A 159 3.65 -18.82 8.74
CA LEU A 159 2.54 -19.77 8.63
C LEU A 159 2.75 -21.02 9.49
N TYR A 160 3.97 -21.55 9.50
CA TYR A 160 4.28 -22.78 10.22
C TYR A 160 4.25 -22.60 11.75
N TYR A 161 4.80 -21.48 12.24
CA TYR A 161 4.89 -21.18 13.67
C TYR A 161 3.79 -20.22 14.19
N LYS A 162 2.72 -20.01 13.40
CA LYS A 162 1.61 -19.18 13.88
C LYS A 162 1.03 -19.74 15.18
N PRO A 163 0.66 -18.89 16.16
CA PRO A 163 -0.04 -19.34 17.35
C PRO A 163 -1.38 -19.99 16.97
N THR A 164 -1.66 -21.14 17.56
CA THR A 164 -2.94 -21.87 17.41
C THR A 164 -3.93 -21.38 18.44
#